data_daf2aa0d0e9aa38fa5e0b19abc19bc9b
#
_entry.id   daf2aa0d0e9aa38fa5e0b19abc19bc9b
#
_cell.length_a   1.000
_cell.length_b   1.000
_cell.length_c   1.000
_cell.angle_alpha   90.00
_cell.angle_beta   90.00
_cell.angle_gamma   90.00
#
_symmetry.space_group_name_H-M   'P 1'
#
loop_
_entity.id
_entity.type
_entity.pdbx_description
1 polymer ?
#
loop_
_entity_poly.entity_id
_entity_poly.type
_entity_poly.pdbx_seq_one_letter_code
_entity_poly.pdbx_strand_id
1 'polypeptide(L)'
;RHYGVDTEPSWTPDGERLVFTSDRGGRPQIYQVRLANFEIERLTFEGDYNAKASLLPDGSAMEMVHRRKGIFHIGLMDFKRGRMTVLTETSLDESPSIAPNGSMLIYATQVDERGILAAVSIDGGVKFNLPATEGDVREPAWSPGNRRVVESIM
;
A
#
# COMPACT_ATOMS: atom_id res chain seq x y z
N ARG A 1 -5.57 17.19 22.93
CA ARG A 1 -4.55 16.11 22.84
C ARG A 1 -5.25 14.84 22.44
N HIS A 2 -4.83 14.28 21.33
CA HIS A 2 -5.28 12.97 20.87
C HIS A 2 -4.35 11.90 21.46
N TYR A 3 -4.90 10.81 22.00
CA TYR A 3 -4.11 9.72 22.59
C TYR A 3 -4.00 8.50 21.67
N GLY A 4 -4.28 8.67 20.37
CA GLY A 4 -4.18 7.62 19.38
C GLY A 4 -2.74 7.37 18.95
N VAL A 5 -2.49 6.17 18.44
CA VAL A 5 -1.21 5.78 17.82
C VAL A 5 -1.23 6.22 16.36
N ASP A 6 -0.21 6.95 15.94
CA ASP A 6 0.05 7.34 14.56
C ASP A 6 1.31 6.62 14.09
N THR A 7 1.22 5.87 12.99
CA THR A 7 2.29 4.98 12.50
C THR A 7 2.36 4.97 10.98
N GLU A 8 3.44 4.38 10.45
CA GLU A 8 3.60 4.01 9.05
C GLU A 8 3.41 5.18 8.08
N PRO A 9 4.16 6.30 8.27
CA PRO A 9 4.05 7.44 7.39
C PRO A 9 4.64 7.15 6.00
N SER A 10 3.97 7.66 4.97
CA SER A 10 4.42 7.63 3.59
C SER A 10 4.19 8.98 2.92
N TRP A 11 5.15 9.42 2.10
CA TRP A 11 5.05 10.68 1.36
C TRP A 11 4.07 10.55 0.19
N THR A 12 3.32 11.64 -0.06
CA THR A 12 2.67 11.80 -1.37
C THR A 12 3.74 12.11 -2.44
N PRO A 13 3.51 11.72 -3.72
CA PRO A 13 4.51 11.91 -4.78
C PRO A 13 4.92 13.37 -5.00
N ASP A 14 4.05 14.33 -4.69
CA ASP A 14 4.32 15.77 -4.75
C ASP A 14 5.17 16.29 -3.57
N GLY A 15 5.33 15.47 -2.51
CA GLY A 15 6.06 15.85 -1.29
C GLY A 15 5.33 16.85 -0.40
N GLU A 16 4.06 17.17 -0.68
CA GLU A 16 3.29 18.19 0.06
C GLU A 16 2.52 17.63 1.25
N ARG A 17 2.31 16.31 1.29
CA ARG A 17 1.53 15.62 2.31
C ARG A 17 2.22 14.35 2.77
N LEU A 18 1.82 13.92 3.97
CA LEU A 18 2.09 12.57 4.48
C LEU A 18 0.77 11.83 4.66
N VAL A 19 0.71 10.59 4.24
CA VAL A 19 -0.35 9.65 4.63
C VAL A 19 0.17 8.78 5.76
N PHE A 20 -0.69 8.42 6.69
CA PHE A 20 -0.31 7.62 7.86
C PHE A 20 -1.49 6.86 8.41
N THR A 21 -1.20 5.79 9.14
CA THR A 21 -2.19 5.01 9.86
C THR A 21 -2.45 5.64 11.22
N SER A 22 -3.73 5.79 11.61
CA SER A 22 -4.12 6.29 12.94
C SER A 22 -5.38 5.64 13.46
N ASP A 23 -5.40 5.33 14.75
CA ASP A 23 -6.58 4.82 15.46
C ASP A 23 -7.37 5.93 16.18
N ARG A 24 -7.09 7.22 15.90
CA ARG A 24 -7.77 8.38 16.52
C ARG A 24 -9.29 8.37 16.38
N GLY A 25 -9.83 7.68 15.39
CA GLY A 25 -11.27 7.47 15.19
C GLY A 25 -11.82 6.20 15.84
N GLY A 26 -11.02 5.51 16.68
CA GLY A 26 -11.37 4.28 17.40
C GLY A 26 -10.89 2.99 16.75
N ARG A 27 -10.58 3.00 15.46
CA ARG A 27 -10.00 1.87 14.70
C ARG A 27 -8.97 2.39 13.72
N PRO A 28 -7.94 1.58 13.35
CA PRO A 28 -6.93 1.98 12.39
C PRO A 28 -7.54 2.37 11.04
N GLN A 29 -7.25 3.59 10.60
CA GLN A 29 -7.67 4.16 9.33
C GLN A 29 -6.55 5.02 8.75
N ILE A 30 -6.63 5.32 7.47
CA ILE A 30 -5.66 6.18 6.80
C ILE A 30 -6.10 7.63 6.90
N TYR A 31 -5.16 8.45 7.32
CA TYR A 31 -5.24 9.90 7.40
C TYR A 31 -4.14 10.52 6.56
N GLN A 32 -4.34 11.76 6.15
CA GLN A 32 -3.28 12.58 5.59
C GLN A 32 -3.08 13.84 6.43
N VAL A 33 -1.87 14.38 6.41
CA VAL A 33 -1.55 15.71 6.92
C VAL A 33 -0.93 16.55 5.82
N ARG A 34 -1.44 17.76 5.63
CA ARG A 34 -0.86 18.74 4.72
C ARG A 34 0.25 19.50 5.44
N LEU A 35 1.47 19.50 4.89
CA LEU A 35 2.63 20.11 5.56
C LEU A 35 2.57 21.63 5.64
N ALA A 36 1.89 22.29 4.73
CA ALA A 36 1.80 23.77 4.68
C ALA A 36 1.04 24.36 5.88
N ASN A 37 0.05 23.66 6.42
CA ASN A 37 -0.84 24.18 7.47
C ASN A 37 -1.15 23.18 8.58
N PHE A 38 -0.58 21.96 8.52
CA PHE A 38 -0.80 20.84 9.44
C PHE A 38 -2.25 20.39 9.55
N GLU A 39 -3.05 20.66 8.54
CA GLU A 39 -4.43 20.18 8.47
C GLU A 39 -4.46 18.66 8.26
N ILE A 40 -5.23 17.97 9.11
CA ILE A 40 -5.36 16.51 9.09
C ILE A 40 -6.74 16.14 8.57
N GLU A 41 -6.77 15.20 7.61
CA GLU A 41 -7.98 14.70 6.99
C GLU A 41 -7.97 13.16 6.99
N ARG A 42 -9.13 12.55 7.26
CA ARG A 42 -9.31 11.09 7.14
C ARG A 42 -9.62 10.73 5.70
N LEU A 43 -8.92 9.72 5.18
CA LEU A 43 -9.04 9.26 3.79
C LEU A 43 -9.89 8.00 3.63
N THR A 44 -9.92 7.10 4.63
CA THR A 44 -10.62 5.82 4.52
C THR A 44 -11.80 5.72 5.46
N PHE A 45 -12.94 5.21 4.95
CA PHE A 45 -14.19 5.07 5.67
C PHE A 45 -14.79 3.66 5.56
N GLU A 46 -14.36 2.88 4.58
CA GLU A 46 -14.80 1.50 4.37
C GLU A 46 -13.92 0.53 5.16
N GLY A 47 -14.54 -0.54 5.67
CA GLY A 47 -13.87 -1.56 6.48
C GLY A 47 -13.59 -1.13 7.90
N ASP A 48 -13.12 -2.08 8.70
CA ASP A 48 -12.84 -1.88 10.11
C ASP A 48 -11.36 -1.75 10.44
N TYR A 49 -10.50 -1.84 9.41
CA TYR A 49 -9.04 -1.69 9.52
C TYR A 49 -8.45 -1.32 8.17
N ASN A 50 -7.73 -0.21 8.12
CA ASN A 50 -6.92 0.21 6.98
C ASN A 50 -5.57 0.70 7.51
N ALA A 51 -4.46 0.19 6.98
CA ALA A 51 -3.12 0.48 7.47
C ALA A 51 -2.06 0.36 6.36
N LYS A 52 -0.85 0.85 6.64
CA LYS A 52 0.33 0.72 5.77
C LYS A 52 0.09 1.24 4.36
N ALA A 53 -0.50 2.43 4.26
CA ALA A 53 -0.83 3.00 2.96
C ALA A 53 0.35 3.66 2.27
N SER A 54 0.44 3.52 0.95
CA SER A 54 1.28 4.37 0.13
C SER A 54 0.61 4.69 -1.22
N LEU A 55 0.98 5.83 -1.81
CA LEU A 55 0.38 6.30 -3.05
C LEU A 55 1.08 5.71 -4.27
N LEU A 56 0.32 5.50 -5.35
CA LEU A 56 0.89 5.25 -6.66
C LEU A 56 1.80 6.43 -7.07
N PRO A 57 2.85 6.19 -7.86
CA PRO A 57 3.78 7.25 -8.28
C PRO A 57 3.11 8.44 -8.97
N ASP A 58 1.98 8.23 -9.64
CA ASP A 58 1.16 9.28 -10.28
C ASP A 58 0.17 9.97 -9.34
N GLY A 59 0.06 9.51 -8.09
CA GLY A 59 -0.85 10.06 -7.08
C GLY A 59 -2.34 9.74 -7.30
N SER A 60 -2.70 8.93 -8.29
CA SER A 60 -4.10 8.66 -8.67
C SER A 60 -4.84 7.75 -7.70
N ALA A 61 -4.11 6.89 -7.00
CA ALA A 61 -4.65 5.92 -6.06
C ALA A 61 -3.67 5.66 -4.91
N MET A 62 -4.18 4.99 -3.89
CA MET A 62 -3.45 4.60 -2.69
C MET A 62 -3.67 3.12 -2.43
N GLU A 63 -2.58 2.37 -2.28
CA GLU A 63 -2.64 0.98 -1.82
C GLU A 63 -2.57 0.91 -0.30
N MET A 64 -3.10 -0.16 0.30
CA MET A 64 -3.07 -0.37 1.73
C MET A 64 -3.41 -1.80 2.11
N VAL A 65 -3.10 -2.16 3.35
CA VAL A 65 -3.68 -3.34 4.00
C VAL A 65 -5.10 -2.98 4.43
N HIS A 66 -6.08 -3.73 3.94
CA HIS A 66 -7.50 -3.54 4.19
C HIS A 66 -8.10 -4.79 4.84
N ARG A 67 -8.83 -4.64 5.95
CA ARG A 67 -9.56 -5.76 6.56
C ARG A 67 -11.05 -5.66 6.27
N ARG A 68 -11.56 -6.74 5.70
CA ARG A 68 -12.99 -6.90 5.43
C ARG A 68 -13.47 -8.24 5.97
N LYS A 69 -14.50 -8.22 6.81
CA LYS A 69 -15.06 -9.43 7.45
C LYS A 69 -14.02 -10.30 8.17
N GLY A 70 -13.04 -9.66 8.82
CA GLY A 70 -11.98 -10.34 9.57
C GLY A 70 -10.79 -10.83 8.74
N ILE A 71 -10.81 -10.70 7.42
CA ILE A 71 -9.75 -11.15 6.50
C ILE A 71 -8.96 -9.95 5.99
N PHE A 72 -7.62 -10.05 6.01
CA PHE A 72 -6.72 -9.03 5.50
C PHE A 72 -6.45 -9.22 4.01
N HIS A 73 -6.57 -8.14 3.27
CA HIS A 73 -6.37 -8.07 1.82
C HIS A 73 -5.53 -6.86 1.46
N ILE A 74 -5.02 -6.83 0.25
CA ILE A 74 -4.50 -5.59 -0.33
C ILE A 74 -5.66 -4.85 -0.99
N GLY A 75 -5.92 -3.64 -0.52
CA GLY A 75 -6.91 -2.72 -1.07
C GLY A 75 -6.26 -1.61 -1.89
N LEU A 76 -6.98 -1.14 -2.88
CA LEU A 76 -6.62 0.03 -3.68
C LEU A 76 -7.77 1.05 -3.63
N MET A 77 -7.46 2.27 -3.20
CA MET A 77 -8.41 3.38 -3.19
C MET A 77 -8.12 4.33 -4.34
N ASP A 78 -9.04 4.39 -5.30
CA ASP A 78 -8.99 5.34 -6.41
C ASP A 78 -9.57 6.69 -5.94
N PHE A 79 -8.76 7.75 -5.93
CA PHE A 79 -9.18 9.05 -5.44
C PHE A 79 -10.21 9.74 -6.35
N LYS A 80 -10.16 9.51 -7.66
CA LYS A 80 -11.10 10.10 -8.60
C LYS A 80 -12.49 9.50 -8.48
N ARG A 81 -12.54 8.17 -8.24
CA ARG A 81 -13.81 7.44 -8.09
C ARG A 81 -14.30 7.41 -6.65
N GLY A 82 -13.45 7.73 -5.67
CA GLY A 82 -13.74 7.62 -4.24
C GLY A 82 -14.09 6.18 -3.82
N ARG A 83 -13.49 5.19 -4.49
CA ARG A 83 -13.87 3.78 -4.37
C ARG A 83 -12.70 2.91 -3.96
N MET A 84 -12.95 2.05 -2.97
CA MET A 84 -12.05 0.97 -2.56
C MET A 84 -12.28 -0.27 -3.42
N THR A 85 -11.20 -0.85 -3.94
CA THR A 85 -11.20 -2.13 -4.65
C THR A 85 -10.28 -3.09 -3.90
N VAL A 86 -10.74 -4.30 -3.61
CA VAL A 86 -9.91 -5.36 -3.06
C VAL A 86 -9.19 -6.06 -4.21
N LEU A 87 -7.85 -6.06 -4.19
CA LEU A 87 -7.02 -6.61 -5.26
C LEU A 87 -6.71 -8.10 -5.07
N THR A 88 -6.74 -8.59 -3.81
CA THR A 88 -6.31 -9.95 -3.47
C THR A 88 -7.45 -10.76 -2.83
N GLU A 89 -7.44 -12.07 -3.05
CA GLU A 89 -8.45 -13.00 -2.53
C GLU A 89 -7.89 -13.95 -1.47
N THR A 90 -6.58 -13.90 -1.25
CA THR A 90 -5.88 -14.69 -0.23
C THR A 90 -6.13 -14.14 1.17
N SER A 91 -5.86 -14.94 2.19
CA SER A 91 -5.96 -14.54 3.60
C SER A 91 -4.58 -14.11 4.10
N LEU A 92 -4.54 -13.15 5.03
CA LEU A 92 -3.31 -12.65 5.65
C LEU A 92 -2.35 -11.94 4.66
N ASP A 93 -2.89 -11.16 3.72
CA ASP A 93 -2.11 -10.32 2.83
C ASP A 93 -1.60 -9.11 3.59
N GLU A 94 -0.30 -8.86 3.52
CA GLU A 94 0.35 -7.79 4.27
C GLU A 94 1.53 -7.17 3.51
N SER A 95 1.96 -6.01 4.00
CA SER A 95 3.20 -5.34 3.56
C SER A 95 3.28 -5.11 2.04
N PRO A 96 2.25 -4.49 1.43
CA PRO A 96 2.30 -4.20 0.01
C PRO A 96 3.42 -3.21 -0.33
N SER A 97 3.97 -3.35 -1.53
CA SER A 97 4.96 -2.43 -2.09
C SER A 97 4.71 -2.22 -3.57
N ILE A 98 4.60 -0.97 -3.98
CA ILE A 98 4.30 -0.55 -5.36
C ILE A 98 5.59 -0.57 -6.20
N ALA A 99 5.51 -1.15 -7.40
CA ALA A 99 6.59 -1.04 -8.38
C ALA A 99 6.83 0.44 -8.76
N PRO A 100 8.09 0.86 -9.04
CA PRO A 100 8.41 2.25 -9.38
C PRO A 100 7.63 2.82 -10.57
N ASN A 101 7.17 1.95 -11.49
CA ASN A 101 6.34 2.34 -12.64
C ASN A 101 4.83 2.35 -12.34
N GLY A 102 4.41 2.01 -11.11
CA GLY A 102 3.01 2.01 -10.69
C GLY A 102 2.13 0.92 -11.29
N SER A 103 2.69 -0.08 -11.98
CA SER A 103 1.90 -1.10 -12.70
C SER A 103 1.58 -2.35 -11.89
N MET A 104 2.42 -2.65 -10.90
CA MET A 104 2.35 -3.87 -10.10
C MET A 104 2.54 -3.57 -8.62
N LEU A 105 1.97 -4.44 -7.81
CA LEU A 105 2.22 -4.55 -6.37
C LEU A 105 2.86 -5.90 -6.08
N ILE A 106 3.82 -5.93 -5.15
CA ILE A 106 4.23 -7.16 -4.48
C ILE A 106 3.75 -7.11 -3.02
N TYR A 107 3.41 -8.25 -2.47
CA TYR A 107 2.92 -8.35 -1.10
C TYR A 107 3.30 -9.70 -0.50
N ALA A 108 3.34 -9.77 0.82
CA ALA A 108 3.50 -11.02 1.54
C ALA A 108 2.11 -11.65 1.75
N THR A 109 2.02 -12.95 1.56
CA THR A 109 0.83 -13.75 1.80
C THR A 109 1.19 -15.14 2.33
N GLN A 110 0.20 -15.96 2.67
CA GLN A 110 0.41 -17.33 3.11
C GLN A 110 -0.27 -18.32 2.16
N VAL A 111 0.48 -19.36 1.81
CA VAL A 111 -0.02 -20.54 1.10
C VAL A 111 0.44 -21.76 1.88
N ASP A 112 -0.47 -22.65 2.26
CA ASP A 112 -0.19 -23.85 3.05
C ASP A 112 0.69 -23.55 4.31
N GLU A 113 0.30 -22.51 5.06
CA GLU A 113 0.99 -22.02 6.28
C GLU A 113 2.41 -21.49 6.05
N ARG A 114 2.85 -21.36 4.80
CA ARG A 114 4.14 -20.78 4.43
C ARG A 114 3.99 -19.33 3.96
N GLY A 115 4.83 -18.45 4.50
CA GLY A 115 4.96 -17.08 3.99
C GLY A 115 5.61 -17.07 2.62
N ILE A 116 4.93 -16.51 1.63
CA ILE A 116 5.41 -16.33 0.27
C ILE A 116 5.22 -14.89 -0.19
N LEU A 117 5.94 -14.49 -1.23
CA LEU A 117 5.67 -13.26 -1.95
C LEU A 117 4.77 -13.54 -3.15
N ALA A 118 3.82 -12.66 -3.37
CA ALA A 118 2.97 -12.66 -4.54
C ALA A 118 2.97 -11.28 -5.20
N ALA A 119 2.60 -11.24 -6.46
CA ALA A 119 2.46 -10.01 -7.23
C ALA A 119 1.07 -9.93 -7.83
N VAL A 120 0.55 -8.70 -7.91
CA VAL A 120 -0.73 -8.40 -8.53
C VAL A 120 -0.61 -7.12 -9.35
N SER A 121 -1.22 -7.08 -10.54
CA SER A 121 -1.33 -5.84 -11.31
C SER A 121 -2.32 -4.88 -10.64
N ILE A 122 -2.13 -3.56 -10.87
CA ILE A 122 -2.95 -2.53 -10.23
C ILE A 122 -4.43 -2.62 -10.62
N ASP A 123 -4.76 -3.21 -11.76
CA ASP A 123 -6.12 -3.50 -12.20
C ASP A 123 -6.67 -4.84 -11.67
N GLY A 124 -5.84 -5.62 -10.94
CA GLY A 124 -6.19 -6.93 -10.39
C GLY A 124 -6.26 -8.06 -11.42
N GLY A 125 -5.93 -7.79 -12.69
CA GLY A 125 -6.07 -8.76 -13.78
C GLY A 125 -4.99 -9.82 -13.83
N VAL A 126 -3.79 -9.51 -13.37
CA VAL A 126 -2.64 -10.43 -13.36
C VAL A 126 -2.22 -10.70 -11.92
N LYS A 127 -2.14 -11.97 -11.54
CA LYS A 127 -1.69 -12.42 -10.22
C LYS A 127 -0.75 -13.61 -10.37
N PHE A 128 0.35 -13.61 -9.64
CA PHE A 128 1.27 -14.76 -9.60
C PHE A 128 2.08 -14.78 -8.29
N ASN A 129 2.47 -15.99 -7.90
CA ASN A 129 3.36 -16.18 -6.77
C ASN A 129 4.80 -16.07 -7.24
N LEU A 130 5.64 -15.40 -6.44
CA LEU A 130 7.07 -15.35 -6.69
C LEU A 130 7.72 -16.62 -6.15
N PRO A 131 8.66 -17.23 -6.90
CA PRO A 131 9.33 -18.42 -6.42
C PRO A 131 10.16 -18.09 -5.17
N ALA A 132 9.89 -18.82 -4.08
CA ALA A 132 10.71 -18.80 -2.87
C ALA A 132 11.50 -20.11 -2.82
N THR A 133 12.81 -20.03 -2.62
CA THR A 133 13.66 -21.21 -2.60
C THR A 133 13.63 -21.90 -1.24
N GLU A 134 13.63 -21.18 -0.12
CA GLU A 134 13.52 -21.72 1.24
C GLU A 134 13.09 -20.63 2.24
N GLY A 135 12.39 -21.03 3.31
CA GLY A 135 12.03 -20.17 4.43
C GLY A 135 10.76 -19.35 4.23
N ASP A 136 10.40 -18.59 5.27
CA ASP A 136 9.30 -17.62 5.23
C ASP A 136 9.81 -16.28 4.68
N VAL A 137 9.04 -15.67 3.79
CA VAL A 137 9.37 -14.37 3.18
C VAL A 137 8.33 -13.35 3.60
N ARG A 138 8.79 -12.17 4.05
CA ARG A 138 7.94 -11.07 4.51
C ARG A 138 8.50 -9.72 4.07
N GLU A 139 7.69 -8.68 4.15
CA GLU A 139 8.08 -7.28 3.95
C GLU A 139 8.83 -7.01 2.63
N PRO A 140 8.23 -7.31 1.47
CA PRO A 140 8.85 -7.08 0.20
C PRO A 140 9.04 -5.58 -0.09
N ALA A 141 10.09 -5.26 -0.83
CA ALA A 141 10.30 -3.93 -1.36
C ALA A 141 10.84 -4.00 -2.79
N TRP A 142 10.42 -3.04 -3.63
CA TRP A 142 10.98 -2.87 -4.97
C TRP A 142 12.30 -2.12 -4.90
N SER A 143 13.26 -2.53 -5.73
CA SER A 143 14.45 -1.72 -5.96
C SER A 143 14.07 -0.48 -6.80
N PRO A 144 14.74 0.67 -6.59
CA PRO A 144 14.62 1.80 -7.49
C PRO A 144 14.94 1.36 -8.92
N GLY A 145 14.10 1.75 -9.88
CA GLY A 145 14.37 1.46 -11.30
C GLY A 145 15.73 2.03 -11.71
N ASN A 146 16.57 1.23 -12.37
CA ASN A 146 17.80 1.72 -12.97
C ASN A 146 17.42 2.79 -14.01
N ARG A 147 17.62 4.06 -13.71
CA ARG A 147 17.76 5.08 -14.74
C ARG A 147 19.04 4.72 -15.50
N ARG A 148 18.91 4.13 -16.68
CA ARG A 148 20.03 4.10 -17.62
C ARG A 148 20.36 5.57 -17.89
N VAL A 149 21.48 6.04 -17.37
CA VAL A 149 22.10 7.26 -17.84
C VAL A 149 22.51 6.91 -19.28
N VAL A 150 21.74 7.38 -20.25
CA VAL A 150 22.18 7.41 -21.63
C VAL A 150 23.19 8.56 -21.66
N GLU A 151 24.46 8.24 -21.40
CA GLU A 151 25.56 9.11 -21.80
C GLU A 151 25.50 9.18 -23.32
N SER A 152 24.97 10.26 -23.85
CA SER A 152 25.16 10.64 -25.23
C SER A 152 26.66 10.95 -25.40
N ILE A 153 27.40 9.99 -25.90
CA ILE A 153 28.74 10.20 -26.46
C ILE A 153 28.50 11.01 -27.75
N MET A 154 28.74 12.30 -27.65
CA MET A 154 28.99 13.11 -28.82
C MET A 154 30.46 12.92 -29.25
#